data_33c6e0c2c2a4e93945806eb1e5961dac
#
_entry.id   33c6e0c2c2a4e93945806eb1e5961dac
#
_cell.length_a   1.000
_cell.length_b   1.000
_cell.length_c   1.000
_cell.angle_alpha   90.00
_cell.angle_beta   90.00
_cell.angle_gamma   90.00
#
_symmetry.space_group_name_H-M   'P 1'
#
loop_
_entity.id
_entity.type
_entity.pdbx_description
1 polymer ?
#
loop_
_entity_poly.entity_id
_entity_poly.type
_entity_poly.pdbx_seq_one_letter_code
_entity_poly.pdbx_strand_id
1 'polypeptide(L)'
;IEIEAVNSELSKSRTRPAREWQLNKFNIVLPEATLRSTGRWLTANEGSSVRKTEMRFHLAVNDAGALLTRLGTPGALRGGSGLLEGDIHWTGSPLALHYPSMNGQFDVKMGRGQFLKADAGVAKLLGVLSLQALPRRLLLDFRDVFYEGFAFDSVVGHVSIDRGTASTRNLQINGVNAVVQLDGSADVAKETQQLRVVILPELDAGTASLMAGIAVNPLVGLTTFLAQLYLQSPLAQASAQEFLIDGSWSAPRVTRVDHNARAPASAPPSSSP
;
A
#
# COMPACT_ATOMS: atom_id res chain seq x y z
N ILE A 1 16.19 -20.45 9.06
CA ILE A 1 16.54 -19.92 7.72
C ILE A 1 17.11 -21.08 6.92
N GLU A 2 16.61 -21.26 5.71
CA GLU A 2 17.07 -22.29 4.79
C GLU A 2 17.47 -21.63 3.47
N ILE A 3 18.71 -21.84 3.02
CA ILE A 3 19.25 -21.21 1.80
C ILE A 3 19.87 -22.30 0.94
N GLU A 4 19.48 -22.36 -0.34
CA GLU A 4 20.07 -23.18 -1.36
C GLU A 4 20.42 -22.31 -2.57
N ALA A 5 21.69 -22.21 -2.88
CA ALA A 5 22.18 -21.39 -3.98
C ALA A 5 23.20 -22.17 -4.81
N VAL A 6 23.13 -22.05 -6.14
CA VAL A 6 24.04 -22.66 -7.09
C VAL A 6 24.70 -21.56 -7.91
N ASN A 7 26.03 -21.69 -8.08
CA ASN A 7 26.80 -20.81 -8.96
C ASN A 7 26.90 -21.44 -10.34
N SER A 8 26.47 -20.72 -11.37
CA SER A 8 26.57 -21.17 -12.76
C SER A 8 27.31 -20.14 -13.62
N GLU A 9 28.06 -20.62 -14.59
CA GLU A 9 28.73 -19.80 -15.61
C GLU A 9 27.79 -19.63 -16.79
N LEU A 10 27.33 -18.39 -17.06
CA LEU A 10 26.38 -18.07 -18.13
C LEU A 10 27.03 -17.90 -19.50
N SER A 11 28.35 -17.73 -19.60
CA SER A 11 29.02 -17.44 -20.86
C SER A 11 30.38 -18.07 -20.93
N LYS A 12 30.64 -18.78 -22.05
CA LYS A 12 31.96 -19.27 -22.45
C LYS A 12 32.84 -18.19 -23.12
N SER A 13 32.51 -16.90 -22.94
CA SER A 13 33.32 -15.81 -23.49
C SER A 13 34.69 -15.79 -22.83
N ARG A 14 35.75 -15.79 -23.64
CA ARG A 14 37.17 -15.88 -23.20
C ARG A 14 37.64 -14.69 -22.38
N THR A 15 36.91 -13.60 -22.32
CA THR A 15 37.40 -12.35 -21.70
C THR A 15 36.91 -12.08 -20.29
N ARG A 16 35.70 -12.50 -19.90
CA ARG A 16 35.22 -12.51 -18.50
C ARG A 16 33.99 -13.41 -18.40
N PRO A 17 34.04 -14.52 -17.65
CA PRO A 17 32.85 -15.34 -17.42
C PRO A 17 31.84 -14.52 -16.59
N ALA A 18 30.67 -14.30 -17.15
CA ALA A 18 29.55 -13.79 -16.37
C ALA A 18 29.09 -14.87 -15.40
N ARG A 19 29.24 -14.63 -14.10
CA ARG A 19 28.80 -15.56 -13.05
C ARG A 19 27.46 -15.17 -12.54
N GLU A 20 26.54 -16.11 -12.55
CA GLU A 20 25.21 -15.99 -11.93
C GLU A 20 25.15 -16.88 -10.71
N TRP A 21 24.63 -16.32 -9.62
CA TRP A 21 24.18 -17.11 -8.49
C TRP A 21 22.67 -17.30 -8.61
N GLN A 22 22.25 -18.53 -8.83
CA GLN A 22 20.86 -18.91 -8.82
C GLN A 22 20.46 -19.28 -7.38
N LEU A 23 19.51 -18.56 -6.83
CA LEU A 23 18.94 -18.78 -5.51
C LEU A 23 17.71 -19.68 -5.68
N ASN A 24 17.91 -21.00 -5.55
CA ASN A 24 16.83 -21.97 -5.71
C ASN A 24 15.87 -21.94 -4.55
N LYS A 25 16.37 -21.57 -3.36
CA LYS A 25 15.58 -21.55 -2.15
C LYS A 25 16.16 -20.54 -1.16
N PHE A 26 15.31 -19.63 -0.72
CA PHE A 26 15.60 -18.75 0.39
C PHE A 26 14.35 -18.65 1.24
N ASN A 27 14.29 -19.45 2.30
CA ASN A 27 13.15 -19.55 3.19
C ASN A 27 13.51 -19.04 4.56
N ILE A 28 12.63 -18.22 5.11
CA ILE A 28 12.68 -17.76 6.50
C ILE A 28 11.36 -18.15 7.16
N VAL A 29 11.45 -18.96 8.21
CA VAL A 29 10.29 -19.36 8.99
C VAL A 29 10.37 -18.68 10.36
N LEU A 30 9.37 -17.89 10.65
CA LEU A 30 9.13 -17.23 11.93
C LEU A 30 7.76 -17.68 12.47
N PRO A 31 7.49 -17.58 13.76
CA PRO A 31 6.14 -17.83 14.28
C PRO A 31 5.08 -16.95 13.63
N GLU A 32 5.44 -15.71 13.31
CA GLU A 32 4.55 -14.68 12.77
C GLU A 32 4.39 -14.74 11.25
N ALA A 33 5.39 -15.32 10.53
CA ALA A 33 5.38 -15.34 9.08
C ALA A 33 6.32 -16.39 8.50
N THR A 34 6.01 -16.82 7.28
CA THR A 34 6.88 -17.68 6.47
C THR A 34 7.16 -17.00 5.13
N LEU A 35 8.42 -16.66 4.89
CA LEU A 35 8.91 -16.20 3.60
C LEU A 35 9.46 -17.39 2.82
N ARG A 36 8.97 -17.57 1.60
CA ARG A 36 9.57 -18.46 0.59
C ARG A 36 9.96 -17.63 -0.61
N SER A 37 11.20 -17.74 -1.05
CA SER A 37 11.64 -17.01 -2.21
C SER A 37 12.65 -17.78 -3.06
N THR A 38 12.67 -17.43 -4.34
CA THR A 38 13.62 -17.87 -5.33
C THR A 38 14.16 -16.65 -6.07
N GLY A 39 15.33 -16.75 -6.69
CA GLY A 39 15.85 -15.58 -7.37
C GLY A 39 17.20 -15.80 -8.05
N ARG A 40 17.80 -14.70 -8.47
CA ARG A 40 19.11 -14.68 -9.14
C ARG A 40 19.90 -13.47 -8.68
N TRP A 41 21.19 -13.65 -8.57
CA TRP A 41 22.14 -12.57 -8.36
C TRP A 41 23.15 -12.57 -9.49
N LEU A 42 23.00 -11.66 -10.41
CA LEU A 42 23.70 -11.63 -11.68
C LEU A 42 24.39 -10.28 -11.92
N THR A 43 25.30 -10.25 -12.87
CA THR A 43 25.91 -8.99 -13.33
C THR A 43 24.86 -8.18 -14.08
N ALA A 44 24.72 -6.90 -13.74
CA ALA A 44 23.67 -6.02 -14.30
C ALA A 44 23.79 -5.86 -15.84
N ASN A 45 25.03 -5.77 -16.35
CA ASN A 45 25.32 -5.71 -17.79
C ASN A 45 26.64 -6.44 -18.06
N GLU A 46 26.84 -6.92 -19.29
CA GLU A 46 28.11 -7.49 -19.70
C GLU A 46 29.27 -6.51 -19.49
N GLY A 47 30.31 -6.95 -18.76
CA GLY A 47 31.45 -6.11 -18.40
C GLY A 47 31.31 -5.20 -17.20
N SER A 48 30.13 -5.11 -16.58
CA SER A 48 29.90 -4.34 -15.37
C SER A 48 30.39 -5.08 -14.12
N SER A 49 30.92 -4.32 -13.15
CA SER A 49 31.17 -4.81 -11.79
C SER A 49 29.89 -4.75 -10.91
N VAL A 50 28.88 -4.05 -11.38
CA VAL A 50 27.62 -3.87 -10.67
C VAL A 50 26.77 -5.15 -10.79
N ARG A 51 26.28 -5.63 -9.67
CA ARG A 51 25.38 -6.79 -9.61
C ARG A 51 23.97 -6.37 -9.32
N LYS A 52 23.02 -7.19 -9.80
CA LYS A 52 21.58 -7.04 -9.62
C LYS A 52 21.03 -8.29 -8.93
N THR A 53 20.14 -8.07 -7.98
CA THR A 53 19.34 -9.13 -7.38
C THR A 53 17.94 -9.09 -7.99
N GLU A 54 17.45 -10.23 -8.41
CA GLU A 54 16.06 -10.47 -8.82
C GLU A 54 15.48 -11.53 -7.90
N MET A 55 14.34 -11.29 -7.31
CA MET A 55 13.73 -12.17 -6.33
C MET A 55 12.21 -12.25 -6.55
N ARG A 56 11.71 -13.47 -6.64
CA ARG A 56 10.27 -13.76 -6.51
C ARG A 56 10.01 -14.24 -5.10
N PHE A 57 9.01 -13.71 -4.45
CA PHE A 57 8.72 -14.03 -3.06
C PHE A 57 7.24 -14.35 -2.83
N HIS A 58 7.02 -15.15 -1.81
CA HIS A 58 5.72 -15.51 -1.26
C HIS A 58 5.84 -15.44 0.26
N LEU A 59 5.24 -14.41 0.85
CA LEU A 59 5.25 -14.14 2.29
C LEU A 59 3.87 -14.45 2.86
N ALA A 60 3.74 -15.61 3.49
CA ALA A 60 2.57 -15.98 4.28
C ALA A 60 2.70 -15.39 5.68
N VAL A 61 1.77 -14.53 6.06
CA VAL A 61 1.73 -13.85 7.35
C VAL A 61 0.66 -14.50 8.23
N ASN A 62 1.05 -14.98 9.41
CA ASN A 62 0.14 -15.54 10.41
C ASN A 62 -0.38 -14.46 11.36
N ASP A 63 0.50 -13.49 11.72
CA ASP A 63 0.18 -12.35 12.57
C ASP A 63 1.02 -11.13 12.13
N ALA A 64 0.38 -10.21 11.42
CA ALA A 64 1.04 -9.01 10.92
C ALA A 64 1.42 -8.04 12.05
N GLY A 65 0.66 -7.98 13.12
CA GLY A 65 0.97 -7.14 14.29
C GLY A 65 2.24 -7.61 15.00
N ALA A 66 2.38 -8.91 15.22
CA ALA A 66 3.58 -9.51 15.80
C ALA A 66 4.79 -9.38 14.85
N LEU A 67 4.59 -9.58 13.53
CA LEU A 67 5.63 -9.38 12.53
C LEU A 67 6.15 -7.94 12.51
N LEU A 68 5.26 -6.95 12.49
CA LEU A 68 5.62 -5.53 12.54
C LEU A 68 6.34 -5.16 13.84
N THR A 69 5.93 -5.73 14.97
CA THR A 69 6.61 -5.56 16.25
C THR A 69 8.05 -6.05 16.18
N ARG A 70 8.28 -7.23 15.58
CA ARG A 70 9.63 -7.79 15.36
C ARG A 70 10.47 -6.91 14.43
N LEU A 71 9.84 -6.28 13.44
CA LEU A 71 10.50 -5.35 12.51
C LEU A 71 10.72 -3.94 13.07
N GLY A 72 10.40 -3.71 14.33
CA GLY A 72 10.65 -2.44 15.02
C GLY A 72 9.50 -1.43 14.99
N THR A 73 8.30 -1.86 14.62
CA THR A 73 7.08 -1.03 14.60
C THR A 73 5.99 -1.61 15.50
N PRO A 74 6.20 -1.64 16.84
CA PRO A 74 5.21 -2.16 17.78
C PRO A 74 3.95 -1.27 17.81
N GLY A 75 2.80 -1.87 18.05
CA GLY A 75 1.54 -1.15 18.24
C GLY A 75 0.93 -0.56 16.95
N ALA A 76 1.45 -0.90 15.77
CA ALA A 76 0.90 -0.45 14.50
C ALA A 76 -0.38 -1.20 14.12
N LEU A 77 -0.36 -2.51 14.32
CA LEU A 77 -1.42 -3.43 13.93
C LEU A 77 -1.63 -4.47 15.01
N ARG A 78 -2.86 -4.93 15.15
CA ARG A 78 -3.24 -6.11 15.95
C ARG A 78 -3.81 -7.17 15.01
N GLY A 79 -3.27 -8.40 15.11
CA GLY A 79 -3.66 -9.51 14.23
C GLY A 79 -3.27 -9.26 12.78
N GLY A 80 -4.13 -9.65 11.86
CA GLY A 80 -3.89 -9.61 10.42
C GLY A 80 -3.10 -10.81 9.95
N SER A 81 -3.78 -11.77 9.33
CA SER A 81 -3.13 -12.87 8.61
C SER A 81 -3.33 -12.69 7.12
N GLY A 82 -2.41 -13.20 6.30
CA GLY A 82 -2.58 -13.05 4.86
C GLY A 82 -1.36 -13.42 4.05
N LEU A 83 -1.32 -12.89 2.85
CA LEU A 83 -0.36 -13.23 1.84
C LEU A 83 0.12 -11.97 1.10
N LEU A 84 1.43 -11.87 0.94
CA LEU A 84 2.07 -10.96 0.00
C LEU A 84 2.88 -11.79 -0.98
N GLU A 85 2.65 -11.60 -2.28
CA GLU A 85 3.36 -12.32 -3.32
C GLU A 85 3.71 -11.41 -4.49
N GLY A 86 4.91 -11.59 -5.05
CA GLY A 86 5.36 -10.76 -6.14
C GLY A 86 6.78 -11.00 -6.55
N ASP A 87 7.28 -10.08 -7.34
CA ASP A 87 8.65 -10.02 -7.80
C ASP A 87 9.25 -8.65 -7.55
N ILE A 88 10.48 -8.63 -7.06
CA ILE A 88 11.26 -7.42 -6.83
C ILE A 88 12.68 -7.61 -7.32
N HIS A 89 13.29 -6.52 -7.75
CA HIS A 89 14.69 -6.51 -8.11
C HIS A 89 15.36 -5.19 -7.73
N TRP A 90 16.63 -5.26 -7.40
CA TRP A 90 17.44 -4.10 -7.02
C TRP A 90 18.91 -4.30 -7.37
N THR A 91 19.64 -3.22 -7.40
CA THR A 91 21.09 -3.23 -7.57
C THR A 91 21.74 -3.53 -6.23
N GLY A 92 22.61 -4.56 -6.19
CA GLY A 92 23.34 -4.95 -4.99
C GLY A 92 23.14 -6.39 -4.58
N SER A 93 23.47 -6.68 -3.34
CA SER A 93 23.43 -8.03 -2.74
C SER A 93 22.00 -8.46 -2.40
N PRO A 94 21.67 -9.76 -2.50
CA PRO A 94 20.39 -10.29 -2.03
C PRO A 94 20.17 -10.13 -0.52
N LEU A 95 21.22 -9.92 0.26
CA LEU A 95 21.16 -9.73 1.71
C LEU A 95 21.07 -8.25 2.14
N ALA A 96 21.10 -7.31 1.19
CA ALA A 96 21.06 -5.88 1.46
C ALA A 96 20.14 -5.20 0.44
N LEU A 97 18.93 -4.82 0.88
CA LEU A 97 17.97 -4.09 0.07
C LEU A 97 18.49 -2.68 -0.23
N HIS A 98 18.51 -2.32 -1.51
CA HIS A 98 18.85 -0.97 -1.94
C HIS A 98 17.59 -0.27 -2.47
N TYR A 99 16.86 0.39 -1.57
CA TYR A 99 15.57 1.03 -1.87
C TYR A 99 15.58 1.93 -3.10
N PRO A 100 16.58 2.84 -3.31
CA PRO A 100 16.57 3.73 -4.47
C PRO A 100 16.62 3.04 -5.83
N SER A 101 17.09 1.79 -5.91
CA SER A 101 17.12 1.00 -7.15
C SER A 101 16.09 -0.13 -7.17
N MET A 102 15.23 -0.18 -6.17
CA MET A 102 14.20 -1.22 -6.08
C MET A 102 13.12 -1.00 -7.12
N ASN A 103 12.79 -2.06 -7.85
CA ASN A 103 11.69 -2.12 -8.80
C ASN A 103 10.98 -3.45 -8.66
N GLY A 104 9.74 -3.52 -9.15
CA GLY A 104 8.95 -4.74 -9.12
C GLY A 104 7.49 -4.49 -8.83
N GLN A 105 6.81 -5.53 -8.38
CA GLN A 105 5.39 -5.48 -8.05
C GLN A 105 5.02 -6.58 -7.07
N PHE A 106 3.97 -6.38 -6.31
CA PHE A 106 3.41 -7.41 -5.46
C PHE A 106 1.92 -7.19 -5.18
N ASP A 107 1.24 -8.29 -4.92
CA ASP A 107 -0.13 -8.31 -4.46
C ASP A 107 -0.18 -8.45 -2.94
N VAL A 108 -1.14 -7.77 -2.33
CA VAL A 108 -1.46 -7.82 -0.91
C VAL A 108 -2.85 -8.42 -0.74
N LYS A 109 -2.97 -9.46 0.07
CA LYS A 109 -4.23 -10.08 0.47
C LYS A 109 -4.17 -10.38 1.97
N MET A 110 -4.67 -9.47 2.78
CA MET A 110 -4.72 -9.63 4.24
C MET A 110 -6.15 -9.85 4.70
N GLY A 111 -6.31 -10.73 5.66
CA GLY A 111 -7.57 -10.95 6.36
C GLY A 111 -7.72 -10.02 7.57
N ARG A 112 -8.65 -10.37 8.43
CA ARG A 112 -9.11 -9.58 9.57
C ARG A 112 -7.99 -9.11 10.50
N GLY A 113 -8.00 -7.80 10.82
CA GLY A 113 -7.06 -7.17 11.73
C GLY A 113 -7.58 -5.82 12.22
N GLN A 114 -6.75 -5.12 12.97
CA GLN A 114 -7.06 -3.79 13.50
C GLN A 114 -5.84 -2.88 13.46
N PHE A 115 -5.91 -1.78 12.75
CA PHE A 115 -4.96 -0.68 12.91
C PHE A 115 -5.16 -0.06 14.27
N LEU A 116 -4.11 -0.03 15.07
CA LEU A 116 -4.18 0.54 16.40
C LEU A 116 -3.96 2.05 16.35
N LYS A 117 -4.42 2.74 17.40
CA LYS A 117 -4.12 4.16 17.57
C LYS A 117 -2.62 4.30 17.77
N ALA A 118 -1.94 4.91 16.82
CA ALA A 118 -0.50 5.05 16.86
C ALA A 118 -0.10 6.13 17.85
N ASP A 119 0.77 5.80 18.81
CA ASP A 119 1.59 6.80 19.48
C ASP A 119 2.57 7.44 18.48
N ALA A 120 2.99 8.67 18.73
CA ALA A 120 3.77 9.50 17.80
C ALA A 120 5.00 8.81 17.15
N GLY A 121 5.51 7.72 17.71
CA GLY A 121 6.62 6.95 17.16
C GLY A 121 6.23 5.95 16.05
N VAL A 122 5.00 5.44 16.07
CA VAL A 122 4.45 4.49 15.07
C VAL A 122 3.78 5.24 13.93
N ALA A 123 3.47 6.52 14.12
CA ALA A 123 2.92 7.42 13.11
C ALA A 123 3.77 7.50 11.83
N LYS A 124 5.05 7.11 11.87
CA LYS A 124 5.92 7.10 10.68
C LYS A 124 5.41 6.18 9.57
N LEU A 125 4.83 5.01 9.91
CA LEU A 125 4.28 4.08 8.91
C LEU A 125 2.78 4.23 8.71
N LEU A 126 2.07 4.67 9.75
CA LEU A 126 0.62 4.86 9.74
C LEU A 126 0.20 6.33 9.66
N GLY A 127 1.14 7.26 9.47
CA GLY A 127 0.86 8.68 9.28
C GLY A 127 -0.18 8.93 8.20
N VAL A 128 -0.24 8.04 7.23
CA VAL A 128 -1.25 8.00 6.16
C VAL A 128 -2.65 7.68 6.68
N LEU A 129 -2.76 6.83 7.70
CA LEU A 129 -4.03 6.43 8.32
C LEU A 129 -4.28 7.15 9.66
N SER A 130 -3.32 7.98 10.09
CA SER A 130 -3.44 8.77 11.31
C SER A 130 -4.36 9.97 11.08
N LEU A 131 -5.64 9.74 11.27
CA LEU A 131 -6.69 10.78 11.27
C LEU A 131 -6.51 11.85 12.36
N GLN A 132 -5.46 11.74 13.19
CA GLN A 132 -5.12 12.74 14.22
C GLN A 132 -4.70 14.09 13.63
N ALA A 133 -4.24 14.12 12.37
CA ALA A 133 -3.92 15.36 11.66
C ALA A 133 -5.16 16.07 11.08
N LEU A 134 -6.35 15.45 11.16
CA LEU A 134 -7.59 16.08 10.71
C LEU A 134 -7.98 17.24 11.64
N PRO A 135 -8.39 18.40 11.09
CA PRO A 135 -8.93 19.50 11.88
C PRO A 135 -10.09 19.04 12.76
N ARG A 136 -10.19 19.55 13.99
CA ARG A 136 -11.19 19.17 14.99
C ARG A 136 -12.64 19.14 14.47
N ARG A 137 -12.97 19.92 13.44
CA ARG A 137 -14.31 19.97 12.84
C ARG A 137 -14.63 18.76 11.95
N LEU A 138 -13.61 18.05 11.44
CA LEU A 138 -13.76 16.83 10.64
C LEU A 138 -13.84 15.57 11.51
N LEU A 139 -13.39 15.66 12.77
CA LEU A 139 -13.39 14.55 13.72
C LEU A 139 -14.78 14.25 14.30
N LEU A 140 -15.76 15.17 14.18
CA LEU A 140 -17.05 15.01 14.84
C LEU A 140 -17.90 13.87 14.26
N ASP A 141 -17.74 13.57 12.94
CA ASP A 141 -18.54 12.53 12.27
C ASP A 141 -17.85 11.15 12.24
N PHE A 142 -16.54 11.08 12.56
CA PHE A 142 -15.75 9.84 12.51
C PHE A 142 -15.06 9.48 13.83
N ARG A 143 -15.24 10.24 14.90
CA ARG A 143 -14.62 9.97 16.19
C ARG A 143 -14.87 8.54 16.67
N ASP A 144 -16.09 8.06 16.50
CA ASP A 144 -16.49 6.76 17.02
C ASP A 144 -15.90 5.61 16.20
N VAL A 145 -15.67 5.80 14.88
CA VAL A 145 -15.14 4.78 13.98
C VAL A 145 -13.62 4.57 14.17
N PHE A 146 -12.89 5.65 14.51
CA PHE A 146 -11.41 5.62 14.55
C PHE A 146 -10.82 5.91 15.94
N TYR A 147 -11.66 6.14 16.95
CA TYR A 147 -11.19 6.50 18.29
C TYR A 147 -10.36 5.41 18.96
N GLU A 148 -10.72 4.14 18.76
CA GLU A 148 -10.02 2.96 19.29
C GLU A 148 -9.09 2.28 18.27
N GLY A 149 -8.86 2.91 17.11
CA GLY A 149 -8.21 2.31 15.95
C GLY A 149 -9.23 1.89 14.88
N PHE A 150 -8.76 1.37 13.76
CA PHE A 150 -9.60 0.97 12.63
C PHE A 150 -9.57 -0.54 12.43
N ALA A 151 -10.66 -1.23 12.78
CA ALA A 151 -10.82 -2.65 12.52
C ALA A 151 -11.21 -2.89 11.07
N PHE A 152 -10.61 -3.91 10.45
CA PHE A 152 -10.87 -4.30 9.06
C PHE A 152 -11.04 -5.81 8.93
N ASP A 153 -11.85 -6.21 7.96
CA ASP A 153 -12.04 -7.62 7.57
C ASP A 153 -11.06 -8.05 6.49
N SER A 154 -10.64 -7.13 5.61
CA SER A 154 -9.64 -7.43 4.60
C SER A 154 -8.89 -6.18 4.10
N VAL A 155 -7.65 -6.41 3.65
CA VAL A 155 -6.87 -5.45 2.86
C VAL A 155 -6.43 -6.16 1.59
N VAL A 156 -6.79 -5.62 0.44
CA VAL A 156 -6.43 -6.18 -0.87
C VAL A 156 -5.94 -5.08 -1.79
N GLY A 157 -4.97 -5.40 -2.62
CA GLY A 157 -4.47 -4.44 -3.60
C GLY A 157 -3.23 -4.93 -4.32
N HIS A 158 -2.88 -4.19 -5.36
CA HIS A 158 -1.67 -4.35 -6.13
C HIS A 158 -0.76 -3.15 -5.93
N VAL A 159 0.53 -3.41 -5.70
CA VAL A 159 1.55 -2.39 -5.52
C VAL A 159 2.63 -2.58 -6.57
N SER A 160 2.95 -1.53 -7.32
CA SER A 160 4.11 -1.46 -8.21
C SER A 160 5.20 -0.61 -7.59
N ILE A 161 6.46 -0.98 -7.81
CA ILE A 161 7.62 -0.24 -7.33
C ILE A 161 8.45 0.18 -8.53
N ASP A 162 8.72 1.47 -8.65
CA ASP A 162 9.66 2.03 -9.62
C ASP A 162 10.69 2.90 -8.90
N ARG A 163 11.96 2.51 -8.98
CA ARG A 163 13.10 3.20 -8.36
C ARG A 163 12.84 3.62 -6.91
N GLY A 164 12.33 2.67 -6.09
CA GLY A 164 12.05 2.88 -4.68
C GLY A 164 10.76 3.63 -4.37
N THR A 165 10.01 4.03 -5.40
CA THR A 165 8.67 4.60 -5.22
C THR A 165 7.62 3.50 -5.37
N ALA A 166 6.94 3.18 -4.30
CA ALA A 166 5.81 2.25 -4.28
C ALA A 166 4.53 3.00 -4.68
N SER A 167 3.76 2.45 -5.62
CA SER A 167 2.52 3.04 -6.13
C SER A 167 1.40 2.01 -6.16
N THR A 168 0.19 2.45 -5.86
CA THR A 168 -1.02 1.64 -5.99
C THR A 168 -2.14 2.47 -6.61
N ARG A 169 -3.07 1.79 -7.29
CA ARG A 169 -4.32 2.39 -7.81
C ARG A 169 -5.57 1.73 -7.24
N ASN A 170 -5.40 0.65 -6.51
CA ASN A 170 -6.51 -0.22 -6.10
C ASN A 170 -6.31 -0.83 -4.72
N LEU A 171 -5.57 -0.18 -3.83
CA LEU A 171 -5.46 -0.67 -2.45
C LEU A 171 -6.77 -0.37 -1.72
N GLN A 172 -7.47 -1.42 -1.33
CA GLN A 172 -8.77 -1.37 -0.66
C GLN A 172 -8.68 -1.98 0.72
N ILE A 173 -9.25 -1.29 1.70
CA ILE A 173 -9.40 -1.77 3.07
C ILE A 173 -10.91 -1.85 3.34
N ASN A 174 -11.40 -3.07 3.53
CA ASN A 174 -12.78 -3.29 3.94
C ASN A 174 -12.81 -3.30 5.47
N GLY A 175 -13.24 -2.20 6.05
CA GLY A 175 -13.42 -2.07 7.49
C GLY A 175 -14.81 -2.53 7.94
N VAL A 176 -14.99 -2.63 9.25
CA VAL A 176 -16.27 -3.05 9.86
C VAL A 176 -17.37 -2.01 9.61
N ASN A 177 -17.01 -0.71 9.60
CA ASN A 177 -17.97 0.39 9.48
C ASN A 177 -17.68 1.31 8.28
N ALA A 178 -16.69 1.02 7.47
CA ALA A 178 -16.33 1.81 6.30
C ALA A 178 -15.47 1.02 5.33
N VAL A 179 -15.56 1.34 4.04
CA VAL A 179 -14.56 0.96 3.04
C VAL A 179 -13.63 2.13 2.79
N VAL A 180 -12.33 1.84 2.75
CA VAL A 180 -11.29 2.83 2.43
C VAL A 180 -10.60 2.39 1.14
N GLN A 181 -10.59 3.28 0.16
CA GLN A 181 -9.89 3.09 -1.11
C GLN A 181 -8.71 4.05 -1.19
N LEU A 182 -7.53 3.53 -1.55
CA LEU A 182 -6.30 4.30 -1.70
C LEU A 182 -5.77 4.23 -3.13
N ASP A 183 -5.34 5.39 -3.62
CA ASP A 183 -4.59 5.58 -4.87
C ASP A 183 -3.42 6.51 -4.57
N GLY A 184 -2.27 6.28 -5.17
CA GLY A 184 -1.13 7.17 -5.03
C GLY A 184 0.20 6.47 -4.87
N SER A 185 1.17 7.17 -4.32
CA SER A 185 2.55 6.71 -4.22
C SER A 185 3.24 7.12 -2.92
N ALA A 186 4.25 6.33 -2.54
CA ALA A 186 5.15 6.61 -1.43
C ALA A 186 6.60 6.33 -1.84
N ASP A 187 7.49 7.30 -1.66
CA ASP A 187 8.93 7.14 -1.84
C ASP A 187 9.52 6.61 -0.53
N VAL A 188 9.93 5.34 -0.55
CA VAL A 188 10.42 4.64 0.64
C VAL A 188 11.77 5.19 1.11
N ALA A 189 12.61 5.64 0.18
CA ALA A 189 13.93 6.17 0.50
C ALA A 189 13.86 7.59 1.09
N LYS A 190 12.90 8.40 0.63
CA LYS A 190 12.69 9.78 1.11
C LYS A 190 11.67 9.87 2.24
N GLU A 191 11.01 8.77 2.57
CA GLU A 191 9.92 8.74 3.56
C GLU A 191 8.84 9.81 3.26
N THR A 192 8.41 9.93 2.00
CA THR A 192 7.38 10.87 1.56
C THR A 192 6.24 10.13 0.87
N GLN A 193 5.05 10.74 0.86
CA GLN A 193 3.88 10.18 0.18
C GLN A 193 3.06 11.24 -0.55
N GLN A 194 2.28 10.75 -1.53
CA GLN A 194 1.21 11.46 -2.22
C GLN A 194 0.07 10.47 -2.42
N LEU A 195 -0.95 10.54 -1.59
CA LEU A 195 -2.05 9.59 -1.58
C LEU A 195 -3.38 10.33 -1.71
N ARG A 196 -4.28 9.72 -2.44
CA ARG A 196 -5.69 10.04 -2.49
C ARG A 196 -6.45 8.93 -1.80
N VAL A 197 -7.24 9.29 -0.80
CA VAL A 197 -7.96 8.36 0.06
C VAL A 197 -9.43 8.70 0.01
N VAL A 198 -10.25 7.72 -0.34
CA VAL A 198 -11.72 7.85 -0.28
C VAL A 198 -12.24 6.93 0.80
N ILE A 199 -13.02 7.48 1.71
CA ILE A 199 -13.67 6.76 2.80
C ILE A 199 -15.17 6.77 2.53
N LEU A 200 -15.75 5.58 2.44
CA LEU A 200 -17.18 5.36 2.34
C LEU A 200 -17.68 4.71 3.63
N PRO A 201 -18.34 5.46 4.52
CA PRO A 201 -18.92 4.89 5.74
C PRO A 201 -20.14 4.03 5.41
N GLU A 202 -20.37 3.00 6.20
CA GLU A 202 -21.58 2.19 6.15
C GLU A 202 -22.70 2.94 6.94
N LEU A 203 -23.71 3.45 6.24
CA LEU A 203 -24.79 4.22 6.84
C LEU A 203 -26.09 3.42 6.94
N ASP A 204 -26.33 2.50 5.99
CA ASP A 204 -27.58 1.73 5.88
C ASP A 204 -27.38 0.44 5.05
N ALA A 205 -28.46 -0.36 4.92
CA ALA A 205 -28.42 -1.59 4.13
C ALA A 205 -28.12 -1.38 2.62
N GLY A 206 -28.38 -0.19 2.09
CA GLY A 206 -28.07 0.17 0.70
C GLY A 206 -26.57 0.37 0.49
N THR A 207 -25.92 1.08 1.42
CA THR A 207 -24.46 1.26 1.41
C THR A 207 -23.74 -0.05 1.70
N ALA A 208 -24.26 -0.90 2.60
CA ALA A 208 -23.75 -2.23 2.86
C ALA A 208 -23.77 -3.13 1.60
N SER A 209 -24.84 -3.10 0.82
CA SER A 209 -24.94 -3.85 -0.45
C SER A 209 -23.96 -3.35 -1.49
N LEU A 210 -23.75 -2.04 -1.58
CA LEU A 210 -22.75 -1.43 -2.47
C LEU A 210 -21.33 -1.85 -2.04
N MET A 211 -21.04 -1.80 -0.74
CA MET A 211 -19.76 -2.21 -0.18
C MET A 211 -19.46 -3.69 -0.46
N ALA A 212 -20.47 -4.57 -0.31
CA ALA A 212 -20.33 -5.98 -0.65
C ALA A 212 -20.01 -6.19 -2.13
N GLY A 213 -20.65 -5.45 -3.04
CA GLY A 213 -20.38 -5.50 -4.48
C GLY A 213 -18.96 -5.03 -4.85
N ILE A 214 -18.45 -4.03 -4.16
CA ILE A 214 -17.08 -3.51 -4.33
C ILE A 214 -16.04 -4.48 -3.77
N ALA A 215 -16.32 -5.09 -2.61
CA ALA A 215 -15.42 -6.06 -1.98
C ALA A 215 -15.16 -7.31 -2.86
N VAL A 216 -16.09 -7.65 -3.75
CA VAL A 216 -15.97 -8.80 -4.66
C VAL A 216 -15.00 -8.56 -5.82
N ASN A 217 -14.72 -7.31 -6.19
CA ASN A 217 -13.83 -7.01 -7.32
C ASN A 217 -12.70 -6.02 -6.95
N PRO A 218 -11.63 -6.50 -6.31
CA PRO A 218 -10.51 -5.67 -5.85
C PRO A 218 -9.64 -5.09 -6.98
N LEU A 219 -9.91 -5.45 -8.26
CA LEU A 219 -9.18 -4.93 -9.41
C LEU A 219 -9.67 -3.54 -9.84
N VAL A 220 -10.72 -3.04 -9.23
CA VAL A 220 -11.31 -1.75 -9.54
C VAL A 220 -10.47 -0.63 -8.92
N GLY A 221 -9.79 0.16 -9.74
CA GLY A 221 -9.05 1.33 -9.28
C GLY A 221 -9.97 2.45 -8.78
N LEU A 222 -9.40 3.41 -8.04
CA LEU A 222 -10.15 4.51 -7.40
C LEU A 222 -11.06 5.26 -8.39
N THR A 223 -10.60 5.54 -9.61
CA THR A 223 -11.39 6.24 -10.63
C THR A 223 -12.66 5.47 -11.00
N THR A 224 -12.55 4.15 -11.20
CA THR A 224 -13.70 3.29 -11.52
C THR A 224 -14.61 3.13 -10.31
N PHE A 225 -14.05 3.02 -9.11
CA PHE A 225 -14.78 3.02 -7.84
C PHE A 225 -15.63 4.27 -7.70
N LEU A 226 -15.06 5.45 -7.88
CA LEU A 226 -15.79 6.72 -7.82
C LEU A 226 -16.87 6.79 -8.91
N ALA A 227 -16.57 6.37 -10.15
CA ALA A 227 -17.57 6.35 -11.21
C ALA A 227 -18.76 5.44 -10.88
N GLN A 228 -18.53 4.26 -10.32
CA GLN A 228 -19.59 3.37 -9.85
C GLN A 228 -20.38 3.98 -8.68
N LEU A 229 -19.70 4.59 -7.73
CA LEU A 229 -20.33 5.29 -6.60
C LEU A 229 -21.27 6.41 -7.10
N TYR A 230 -20.80 7.23 -8.05
CA TYR A 230 -21.57 8.33 -8.63
C TYR A 230 -22.80 7.86 -9.43
N LEU A 231 -22.70 6.70 -10.09
CA LEU A 231 -23.79 6.17 -10.91
C LEU A 231 -24.83 5.38 -10.13
N GLN A 232 -24.47 4.77 -8.99
CA GLN A 232 -25.33 3.78 -8.34
C GLN A 232 -26.05 4.29 -7.07
N SER A 233 -25.55 5.31 -6.39
CA SER A 233 -26.16 5.77 -5.15
C SER A 233 -25.87 7.23 -4.83
N PRO A 234 -26.87 8.13 -4.96
CA PRO A 234 -26.76 9.53 -4.53
C PRO A 234 -26.44 9.68 -3.03
N LEU A 235 -26.95 8.77 -2.18
CA LEU A 235 -26.70 8.78 -0.74
C LEU A 235 -25.25 8.40 -0.42
N ALA A 236 -24.74 7.35 -1.06
CA ALA A 236 -23.34 6.95 -0.91
C ALA A 236 -22.37 8.04 -1.40
N GLN A 237 -22.74 8.73 -2.49
CA GLN A 237 -22.01 9.90 -2.98
C GLN A 237 -21.96 11.03 -1.95
N ALA A 238 -23.09 11.37 -1.33
CA ALA A 238 -23.17 12.44 -0.33
C ALA A 238 -22.40 12.10 0.96
N SER A 239 -22.21 10.81 1.26
CA SER A 239 -21.51 10.33 2.46
C SER A 239 -20.03 10.06 2.23
N ALA A 240 -19.58 9.87 0.99
CA ALA A 240 -18.19 9.63 0.65
C ALA A 240 -17.32 10.84 1.00
N GLN A 241 -16.19 10.59 1.64
CA GLN A 241 -15.23 11.63 1.96
C GLN A 241 -13.90 11.34 1.26
N GLU A 242 -13.35 12.37 0.64
CA GLU A 242 -12.11 12.29 -0.10
C GLU A 242 -11.04 13.16 0.56
N PHE A 243 -9.84 12.60 0.69
CA PHE A 243 -8.68 13.25 1.29
C PHE A 243 -7.47 13.12 0.38
N LEU A 244 -6.66 14.17 0.34
CA LEU A 244 -5.31 14.16 -0.19
C LEU A 244 -4.34 14.16 0.98
N ILE A 245 -3.38 13.24 0.97
CA ILE A 245 -2.36 13.10 1.98
C ILE A 245 -1.01 13.24 1.30
N ASP A 246 -0.26 14.26 1.66
CA ASP A 246 1.07 14.53 1.14
C ASP A 246 2.09 14.84 2.24
N GLY A 247 3.35 15.10 1.85
CA GLY A 247 4.43 15.43 2.78
C GLY A 247 5.22 14.22 3.25
N SER A 248 5.97 14.38 4.36
CA SER A 248 6.78 13.31 4.92
C SER A 248 5.96 12.39 5.84
N TRP A 249 6.46 11.18 6.07
CA TRP A 249 5.83 10.24 7.01
C TRP A 249 5.82 10.75 8.45
N SER A 250 6.79 11.59 8.82
CA SER A 250 6.86 12.20 10.16
C SER A 250 5.96 13.44 10.32
N ALA A 251 5.57 14.08 9.21
CA ALA A 251 4.73 15.28 9.19
C ALA A 251 3.77 15.25 7.97
N PRO A 252 2.80 14.31 7.96
CA PRO A 252 1.84 14.22 6.87
C PRO A 252 0.89 15.44 6.90
N ARG A 253 0.60 15.97 5.72
CA ARG A 253 -0.42 16.98 5.51
C ARG A 253 -1.67 16.31 4.93
N VAL A 254 -2.80 16.46 5.60
CA VAL A 254 -4.09 15.91 5.19
C VAL A 254 -5.03 17.05 4.79
N THR A 255 -5.52 17.00 3.57
CA THR A 255 -6.45 17.99 3.03
C THR A 255 -7.72 17.28 2.56
N ARG A 256 -8.90 17.73 3.04
CA ARG A 256 -10.18 17.25 2.52
C ARG A 256 -10.46 17.87 1.16
N VAL A 257 -10.97 17.08 0.22
CA VAL A 257 -11.44 17.55 -1.08
C VAL A 257 -12.93 17.89 -1.00
N ASP A 258 -13.27 19.18 -1.13
CA ASP A 258 -14.66 19.63 -1.15
C ASP A 258 -15.20 19.64 -2.57
N HIS A 259 -16.04 18.68 -2.92
CA HIS A 259 -16.67 18.58 -4.24
C HIS A 259 -17.70 19.68 -4.53
N ASN A 260 -18.26 20.32 -3.51
CA ASN A 260 -19.24 21.41 -3.65
C ASN A 260 -18.63 22.76 -4.05
N ALA A 261 -17.32 22.92 -4.01
CA ALA A 261 -16.64 24.16 -4.39
C ALA A 261 -16.45 24.35 -5.91
N ARG A 262 -16.91 23.42 -6.74
CA ARG A 262 -16.62 23.38 -8.19
C ARG A 262 -17.81 23.74 -9.08
N ALA A 263 -18.75 24.57 -8.62
CA ALA A 263 -19.67 25.27 -9.52
C ALA A 263 -19.02 26.66 -9.84
N PRO A 264 -18.47 26.89 -11.04
CA PRO A 264 -18.15 28.27 -11.43
C PRO A 264 -19.48 29.01 -11.50
N ALA A 265 -19.58 30.10 -10.73
CA ALA A 265 -20.68 31.05 -10.87
C ALA A 265 -20.76 31.44 -12.36
N SER A 266 -21.86 31.05 -13.00
CA SER A 266 -22.22 31.56 -14.33
C SER A 266 -22.31 33.08 -14.20
N ALA A 267 -21.40 33.78 -14.90
CA ALA A 267 -21.45 35.23 -15.00
C ALA A 267 -22.82 35.63 -15.57
N PRO A 268 -23.47 36.66 -15.00
CA PRO A 268 -24.73 37.15 -15.54
C PRO A 268 -24.50 37.71 -16.97
N PRO A 269 -25.44 37.58 -17.89
CA PRO A 269 -25.33 38.12 -19.22
C PRO A 269 -25.21 39.65 -19.11
N SER A 270 -24.14 40.20 -19.67
CA SER A 270 -23.97 41.62 -19.85
C SER A 270 -25.08 42.15 -20.77
N SER A 271 -26.02 42.86 -20.20
CA SER A 271 -26.94 43.71 -20.94
C SER A 271 -26.12 44.92 -21.48
N SER A 272 -25.92 44.92 -22.77
CA SER A 272 -25.46 46.14 -23.47
C SER A 272 -26.67 46.88 -24.06
N PRO A 273 -26.65 48.22 -24.06
CA PRO A 273 -27.72 49.11 -24.49
C PRO A 273 -27.98 49.12 -26.03
#